data_3f9abc4b0be78a0a59d78eece388d16c
#
_entry.id   3f9abc4b0be78a0a59d78eece388d16c
#
_cell.length_a   1.000
_cell.length_b   1.000
_cell.length_c   1.000
_cell.angle_alpha   90.00
_cell.angle_beta   90.00
_cell.angle_gamma   90.00
#
_symmetry.space_group_name_H-M   'P 1'
#
loop_
_entity.id
_entity.type
_entity.pdbx_description
1 polymer ?
#
loop_
_entity_poly.entity_id
_entity_poly.type
_entity_poly.pdbx_seq_one_letter_code
_entity_poly.pdbx_strand_id
1 'polypeptide(L)'
;IDEVTEIPYETQANDHKVLIDQKFKRENRSKDINLNTKLISSNSKNLGDLVKENKFREDLYHRLNVMPIDLPSLSSRTEDVPLLIDYFKTKLSEINGVQKPDIDMKNDSLYTYNWPGNVRELRNLVERITILSSNESKEKINQVIDDVLNPSSKIQDNMNILEQSFQSPLKEARENFEKEYLTNQLKKHHGNISKTADFIGMERSALHRKLKSLGIKGIN
;
A
#
# COMPACT_ATOMS: atom_id res chain seq x y z
N ILE A 1 23.47 -13.03 -3.73
CA ILE A 1 22.73 -12.93 -4.99
C ILE A 1 21.27 -12.73 -4.61
N ASP A 2 20.66 -11.64 -5.08
CA ASP A 2 19.27 -11.34 -4.82
C ASP A 2 18.42 -11.86 -6.00
N GLU A 3 17.27 -12.46 -5.68
CA GLU A 3 16.31 -13.05 -6.62
C GLU A 3 16.96 -13.99 -7.65
N VAL A 4 17.55 -15.09 -7.18
CA VAL A 4 18.24 -16.08 -8.05
C VAL A 4 17.32 -16.71 -9.10
N THR A 5 16.01 -16.62 -8.93
CA THR A 5 15.01 -17.10 -9.90
C THR A 5 14.96 -16.30 -11.20
N GLU A 6 15.51 -15.09 -11.19
CA GLU A 6 15.55 -14.23 -12.38
C GLU A 6 16.81 -14.46 -13.25
N ILE A 7 17.73 -15.34 -12.81
CA ILE A 7 18.92 -15.71 -13.58
C ILE A 7 18.49 -16.51 -14.82
N PRO A 8 18.84 -16.08 -16.04
CA PRO A 8 18.51 -16.81 -17.26
C PRO A 8 19.07 -18.25 -17.21
N TYR A 9 18.27 -19.22 -17.65
CA TYR A 9 18.62 -20.64 -17.59
C TYR A 9 19.99 -20.95 -18.21
N GLU A 10 20.34 -20.29 -19.30
CA GLU A 10 21.62 -20.45 -20.02
C GLU A 10 22.84 -20.02 -19.18
N THR A 11 22.68 -19.00 -18.33
CA THR A 11 23.77 -18.47 -17.48
C THR A 11 23.94 -19.25 -16.20
N GLN A 12 22.92 -19.98 -15.72
CA GLN A 12 22.96 -20.77 -14.50
C GLN A 12 24.08 -21.83 -14.50
N ALA A 13 24.46 -22.37 -15.67
CA ALA A 13 25.57 -23.31 -15.80
C ALA A 13 26.91 -22.65 -15.48
N ASN A 14 27.12 -21.40 -15.88
CA ASN A 14 28.31 -20.64 -15.59
C ASN A 14 28.42 -20.31 -14.11
N ASP A 15 27.28 -19.86 -13.53
CA ASP A 15 27.20 -19.54 -12.11
C ASP A 15 27.50 -20.78 -11.25
N HIS A 16 26.91 -21.92 -11.58
CA HIS A 16 27.22 -23.20 -10.91
C HIS A 16 28.71 -23.52 -10.96
N LYS A 17 29.36 -23.39 -12.13
CA LYS A 17 30.80 -23.63 -12.28
C LYS A 17 31.64 -22.68 -11.42
N VAL A 18 31.32 -21.41 -11.41
CA VAL A 18 32.01 -20.39 -10.57
C VAL A 18 31.87 -20.73 -9.08
N LEU A 19 30.71 -21.22 -8.65
CA LEU A 19 30.47 -21.60 -7.26
C LEU A 19 31.20 -22.88 -6.83
N ILE A 20 31.41 -23.82 -7.75
CA ILE A 20 32.17 -25.04 -7.49
C ILE A 20 33.66 -24.75 -7.47
N ASP A 21 34.17 -24.14 -8.54
CA ASP A 21 35.59 -23.94 -8.74
C ASP A 21 36.16 -22.86 -7.80
N GLN A 22 35.28 -22.04 -7.21
CA GLN A 22 35.63 -20.84 -6.45
C GLN A 22 36.63 -19.94 -7.21
N LYS A 23 36.46 -19.90 -8.52
CA LYS A 23 37.30 -19.15 -9.46
C LYS A 23 36.44 -18.55 -10.55
N PHE A 24 36.78 -17.35 -10.99
CA PHE A 24 36.19 -16.78 -12.18
C PHE A 24 37.26 -16.13 -13.07
N LYS A 25 36.96 -16.03 -14.35
CA LYS A 25 37.78 -15.34 -15.34
C LYS A 25 37.01 -14.04 -15.74
N ARG A 26 37.71 -12.90 -15.75
CA ARG A 26 37.17 -11.72 -16.38
C ARG A 26 37.19 -11.88 -17.91
N GLU A 27 36.17 -11.40 -18.56
CA GLU A 27 36.19 -11.28 -20.04
C GLU A 27 37.48 -10.56 -20.47
N ASN A 28 38.15 -11.12 -21.46
CA ASN A 28 39.42 -10.59 -22.00
C ASN A 28 40.67 -10.71 -21.08
N ARG A 29 40.64 -11.53 -20.01
CA ARG A 29 41.83 -11.84 -19.22
C ARG A 29 41.95 -13.33 -18.94
N SER A 30 43.15 -13.91 -19.21
CA SER A 30 43.44 -15.34 -19.04
C SER A 30 43.72 -15.74 -17.58
N LYS A 31 43.73 -14.79 -16.62
CA LYS A 31 44.14 -15.09 -15.24
C LYS A 31 42.91 -15.42 -14.38
N ASP A 32 42.94 -16.61 -13.75
CA ASP A 32 41.94 -17.03 -12.77
C ASP A 32 42.04 -16.18 -11.50
N ILE A 33 40.88 -15.76 -10.99
CA ILE A 33 40.75 -15.03 -9.73
C ILE A 33 40.06 -15.98 -8.75
N ASN A 34 40.70 -16.27 -7.62
CA ASN A 34 40.14 -17.09 -6.57
C ASN A 34 39.04 -16.31 -5.82
N LEU A 35 37.89 -16.92 -5.61
CA LEU A 35 36.82 -16.45 -4.78
C LEU A 35 36.92 -17.07 -3.39
N ASN A 36 37.13 -16.25 -2.37
CA ASN A 36 37.02 -16.68 -0.98
C ASN A 36 35.85 -15.95 -0.34
N THR A 37 34.63 -16.34 -0.74
CA THR A 37 33.40 -15.64 -0.35
C THR A 37 32.36 -16.61 0.19
N LYS A 38 31.53 -16.13 1.15
CA LYS A 38 30.30 -16.80 1.53
C LYS A 38 29.19 -16.34 0.59
N LEU A 39 28.42 -17.30 0.10
CA LEU A 39 27.27 -17.02 -0.75
C LEU A 39 25.99 -16.98 0.09
N ILE A 40 25.23 -15.93 -0.08
CA ILE A 40 23.85 -15.82 0.39
C ILE A 40 23.01 -15.53 -0.83
N SER A 41 21.96 -16.33 -1.04
CA SER A 41 21.01 -16.16 -2.13
C SER A 41 19.60 -15.92 -1.59
N SER A 42 18.82 -15.10 -2.26
CA SER A 42 17.41 -14.92 -1.96
C SER A 42 16.55 -15.27 -3.17
N ASN A 43 15.31 -15.66 -2.92
CA ASN A 43 14.30 -15.96 -3.94
C ASN A 43 12.90 -15.76 -3.38
N SER A 44 11.99 -15.32 -4.21
CA SER A 44 10.56 -15.18 -3.89
C SER A 44 9.74 -16.42 -4.29
N LYS A 45 10.23 -17.20 -5.26
CA LYS A 45 9.57 -18.40 -5.78
C LYS A 45 10.24 -19.65 -5.24
N ASN A 46 9.50 -20.76 -5.13
CA ASN A 46 10.08 -22.04 -4.72
C ASN A 46 11.01 -22.57 -5.83
N LEU A 47 12.30 -22.68 -5.51
CA LEU A 47 13.31 -23.18 -6.46
C LEU A 47 13.06 -24.62 -6.87
N GLY A 48 12.57 -25.48 -5.96
CA GLY A 48 12.26 -26.87 -6.27
C GLY A 48 11.14 -27.02 -7.31
N ASP A 49 10.17 -26.14 -7.33
CA ASP A 49 9.11 -26.16 -8.34
C ASP A 49 9.63 -25.67 -9.70
N LEU A 50 10.52 -24.68 -9.71
CA LEU A 50 11.18 -24.22 -10.94
C LEU A 50 12.11 -25.27 -11.55
N VAL A 51 12.73 -26.15 -10.72
CA VAL A 51 13.50 -27.29 -11.20
C VAL A 51 12.59 -28.29 -11.92
N LYS A 52 11.42 -28.64 -11.34
CA LYS A 52 10.42 -29.52 -11.97
C LYS A 52 9.90 -28.96 -13.31
N GLU A 53 9.79 -27.63 -13.40
CA GLU A 53 9.38 -26.93 -14.62
C GLU A 53 10.51 -26.74 -15.65
N ASN A 54 11.72 -27.24 -15.39
CA ASN A 54 12.93 -27.03 -16.20
C ASN A 54 13.30 -25.55 -16.40
N LYS A 55 12.91 -24.68 -15.48
CA LYS A 55 13.26 -23.25 -15.46
C LYS A 55 14.48 -22.94 -14.60
N PHE A 56 14.85 -23.87 -13.74
CA PHE A 56 16.03 -23.77 -12.88
C PHE A 56 16.81 -25.08 -12.91
N ARG A 57 18.12 -24.97 -12.95
CA ARG A 57 19.01 -26.18 -13.03
C ARG A 57 19.07 -26.88 -11.68
N GLU A 58 18.95 -28.19 -11.70
CA GLU A 58 19.01 -29.05 -10.52
C GLU A 58 20.37 -28.99 -9.81
N ASP A 59 21.48 -28.96 -10.58
CA ASP A 59 22.82 -28.87 -10.04
C ASP A 59 23.07 -27.56 -9.27
N LEU A 60 22.58 -26.42 -9.80
CA LEU A 60 22.65 -25.12 -9.13
C LEU A 60 21.77 -25.09 -7.90
N TYR A 61 20.54 -25.63 -7.99
CA TYR A 61 19.61 -25.74 -6.87
C TYR A 61 20.27 -26.44 -5.66
N HIS A 62 20.87 -27.63 -5.85
CA HIS A 62 21.52 -28.34 -4.75
C HIS A 62 22.70 -27.59 -4.16
N ARG A 63 23.36 -26.75 -4.93
CA ARG A 63 24.47 -25.92 -4.45
C ARG A 63 24.00 -24.70 -3.63
N LEU A 64 22.89 -24.14 -3.97
CA LEU A 64 22.29 -22.98 -3.26
C LEU A 64 21.48 -23.40 -2.03
N ASN A 65 20.76 -24.51 -2.11
CA ASN A 65 19.81 -24.96 -1.08
C ASN A 65 20.47 -25.84 0.02
N VAL A 66 21.68 -25.49 0.44
CA VAL A 66 22.38 -26.19 1.51
C VAL A 66 21.80 -25.89 2.89
N MET A 67 21.41 -24.65 3.13
CA MET A 67 20.82 -24.18 4.39
C MET A 67 19.68 -23.20 4.10
N PRO A 68 18.49 -23.71 3.80
CA PRO A 68 17.33 -22.85 3.52
C PRO A 68 16.85 -22.15 4.79
N ILE A 69 16.48 -20.89 4.65
CA ILE A 69 15.86 -20.07 5.70
C ILE A 69 14.57 -19.50 5.13
N ASP A 70 13.44 -19.96 5.66
CA ASP A 70 12.14 -19.45 5.26
C ASP A 70 11.78 -18.22 6.08
N LEU A 71 11.48 -17.12 5.39
CA LEU A 71 11.00 -15.88 5.99
C LEU A 71 9.48 -15.85 5.94
N PRO A 72 8.78 -15.93 7.09
CA PRO A 72 7.32 -15.86 7.10
C PRO A 72 6.81 -14.49 6.65
N SER A 73 5.64 -14.47 6.02
CA SER A 73 4.97 -13.23 5.63
C SER A 73 4.61 -12.39 6.85
N LEU A 74 4.43 -11.07 6.67
CA LEU A 74 4.03 -10.19 7.77
C LEU A 74 2.63 -10.54 8.28
N SER A 75 1.74 -11.01 7.40
CA SER A 75 0.40 -11.49 7.74
C SER A 75 0.39 -12.68 8.72
N SER A 76 1.45 -13.51 8.73
CA SER A 76 1.58 -14.63 9.67
C SER A 76 2.26 -14.27 10.99
N ARG A 77 2.73 -13.02 11.13
CA ARG A 77 3.40 -12.47 12.32
C ARG A 77 2.94 -11.04 12.60
N THR A 78 1.64 -10.84 12.63
CA THR A 78 1.02 -9.50 12.84
C THR A 78 1.40 -8.87 14.17
N GLU A 79 1.84 -9.65 15.14
CA GLU A 79 2.41 -9.21 16.43
C GLU A 79 3.70 -8.37 16.27
N ASP A 80 4.42 -8.51 15.16
CA ASP A 80 5.60 -7.70 14.84
C ASP A 80 5.24 -6.29 14.30
N VAL A 81 4.01 -6.09 13.85
CA VAL A 81 3.57 -4.82 13.22
C VAL A 81 3.82 -3.62 14.12
N PRO A 82 3.44 -3.60 15.40
CA PRO A 82 3.71 -2.46 16.29
C PRO A 82 5.18 -2.15 16.47
N LEU A 83 6.01 -3.17 16.59
CA LEU A 83 7.47 -3.03 16.76
C LEU A 83 8.11 -2.45 15.49
N LEU A 84 7.67 -2.93 14.34
CA LEU A 84 8.14 -2.44 13.04
C LEU A 84 7.72 -0.99 12.78
N ILE A 85 6.48 -0.63 13.13
CA ILE A 85 6.00 0.76 13.05
C ILE A 85 6.85 1.67 13.94
N ASP A 86 7.10 1.27 15.19
CA ASP A 86 7.90 2.06 16.13
C ASP A 86 9.34 2.26 15.63
N TYR A 87 9.93 1.21 15.09
CA TYR A 87 11.25 1.26 14.47
C TYR A 87 11.28 2.21 13.26
N PHE A 88 10.32 2.07 12.33
CA PHE A 88 10.31 2.89 11.11
C PHE A 88 9.98 4.34 11.39
N LYS A 89 9.00 4.65 12.25
CA LYS A 89 8.69 6.05 12.60
C LYS A 89 9.88 6.76 13.23
N THR A 90 10.65 6.06 14.06
CA THR A 90 11.87 6.61 14.67
C THR A 90 12.94 6.87 13.61
N LYS A 91 13.27 5.85 12.82
CA LYS A 91 14.30 5.93 11.79
C LYS A 91 13.99 6.97 10.70
N LEU A 92 12.74 7.01 10.23
CA LEU A 92 12.32 7.93 9.17
C LEU A 92 12.26 9.38 9.68
N SER A 93 11.83 9.59 10.93
CA SER A 93 11.81 10.92 11.54
C SER A 93 13.22 11.49 11.73
N GLU A 94 14.18 10.66 12.12
CA GLU A 94 15.59 11.05 12.23
C GLU A 94 16.20 11.41 10.86
N ILE A 95 15.93 10.59 9.82
CA ILE A 95 16.44 10.84 8.46
C ILE A 95 15.84 12.11 7.86
N ASN A 96 14.56 12.34 8.05
CA ASN A 96 13.84 13.47 7.43
C ASN A 96 13.85 14.74 8.29
N GLY A 97 14.34 14.68 9.53
CA GLY A 97 14.34 15.81 10.46
C GLY A 97 12.94 16.29 10.87
N VAL A 98 11.95 15.39 10.87
CA VAL A 98 10.56 15.69 11.18
C VAL A 98 10.14 15.06 12.51
N GLN A 99 9.07 15.59 13.11
CA GLN A 99 8.53 15.04 14.35
C GLN A 99 7.95 13.62 14.12
N LYS A 100 8.12 12.74 15.12
CA LYS A 100 7.57 11.38 15.07
C LYS A 100 6.04 11.42 15.01
N PRO A 101 5.41 10.73 14.05
CA PRO A 101 3.96 10.67 13.96
C PRO A 101 3.36 9.88 15.14
N ASP A 102 2.22 10.34 15.63
CA ASP A 102 1.45 9.64 16.68
C ASP A 102 0.45 8.69 16.02
N ILE A 103 0.93 7.49 15.68
CA ILE A 103 0.13 6.44 15.05
C ILE A 103 -0.62 5.66 16.13
N ASP A 104 -1.94 5.53 15.99
CA ASP A 104 -2.76 4.74 16.90
C ASP A 104 -2.57 3.24 16.64
N MET A 105 -1.89 2.58 17.58
CA MET A 105 -1.67 1.13 17.50
C MET A 105 -2.92 0.29 17.80
N LYS A 106 -4.06 0.92 18.14
CA LYS A 106 -5.35 0.23 18.30
C LYS A 106 -6.16 0.17 17.01
N ASN A 107 -5.65 0.74 15.92
CA ASN A 107 -6.35 0.68 14.63
C ASN A 107 -6.34 -0.77 14.12
N ASP A 108 -7.51 -1.40 14.08
CA ASP A 108 -7.70 -2.80 13.66
C ASP A 108 -7.25 -3.04 12.22
N SER A 109 -7.29 -2.04 11.35
CA SER A 109 -6.86 -2.15 9.96
C SER A 109 -5.40 -2.59 9.84
N LEU A 110 -4.55 -2.20 10.79
CA LEU A 110 -3.13 -2.60 10.82
C LEU A 110 -2.92 -4.11 11.01
N TYR A 111 -3.86 -4.78 11.67
CA TYR A 111 -3.78 -6.21 12.02
C TYR A 111 -4.60 -7.11 11.11
N THR A 112 -5.66 -6.58 10.53
CA THR A 112 -6.54 -7.33 9.62
C THR A 112 -6.08 -7.31 8.17
N TYR A 113 -5.23 -6.36 7.82
CA TYR A 113 -4.69 -6.24 6.47
C TYR A 113 -3.63 -7.32 6.19
N ASN A 114 -3.66 -7.87 4.98
CA ASN A 114 -2.81 -9.03 4.60
C ASN A 114 -1.35 -8.69 4.25
N TRP A 115 -1.01 -7.42 4.15
CA TRP A 115 0.35 -6.95 3.85
C TRP A 115 1.01 -7.66 2.65
N PRO A 116 0.43 -7.60 1.43
CA PRO A 116 0.99 -8.29 0.26
C PRO A 116 2.42 -7.85 -0.06
N GLY A 117 2.79 -6.60 0.20
CA GLY A 117 4.15 -6.09 0.10
C GLY A 117 4.99 -6.26 1.36
N ASN A 118 4.48 -7.01 2.36
CA ASN A 118 5.16 -7.33 3.61
C ASN A 118 5.72 -6.08 4.34
N VAL A 119 6.92 -6.20 4.91
CA VAL A 119 7.59 -5.13 5.67
C VAL A 119 7.88 -3.90 4.79
N ARG A 120 8.07 -4.10 3.47
CA ARG A 120 8.31 -3.00 2.54
C ARG A 120 7.08 -2.10 2.39
N GLU A 121 5.90 -2.70 2.32
CA GLU A 121 4.63 -1.97 2.26
C GLU A 121 4.34 -1.24 3.57
N LEU A 122 4.54 -1.91 4.71
CA LEU A 122 4.41 -1.30 6.03
C LEU A 122 5.36 -0.08 6.19
N ARG A 123 6.61 -0.21 5.77
CA ARG A 123 7.56 0.91 5.76
C ARG A 123 7.06 2.08 4.91
N ASN A 124 6.57 1.80 3.71
CA ASN A 124 6.05 2.84 2.81
C ASN A 124 4.82 3.55 3.42
N LEU A 125 3.94 2.81 4.10
CA LEU A 125 2.82 3.40 4.83
C LEU A 125 3.32 4.36 5.93
N VAL A 126 4.26 3.91 6.76
CA VAL A 126 4.83 4.75 7.84
C VAL A 126 5.55 5.98 7.27
N GLU A 127 6.28 5.84 6.17
CA GLU A 127 6.94 6.95 5.48
C GLU A 127 5.92 7.98 4.98
N ARG A 128 4.85 7.51 4.34
CA ARG A 128 3.74 8.37 3.89
C ARG A 128 3.10 9.12 5.07
N ILE A 129 2.82 8.43 6.16
CA ILE A 129 2.29 9.04 7.38
C ILE A 129 3.28 10.09 7.92
N THR A 130 4.57 9.77 7.99
CA THR A 130 5.60 10.68 8.51
C THR A 130 5.67 11.98 7.70
N ILE A 131 5.51 11.89 6.38
CA ILE A 131 5.51 13.07 5.49
C ILE A 131 4.23 13.90 5.67
N LEU A 132 3.07 13.25 5.78
CA LEU A 132 1.77 13.93 5.84
C LEU A 132 1.44 14.47 7.22
N SER A 133 2.00 13.88 8.29
CA SER A 133 1.56 14.11 9.68
C SER A 133 2.26 15.25 10.39
N SER A 134 3.13 16.02 9.73
CA SER A 134 3.93 17.06 10.38
C SER A 134 3.13 18.13 11.18
N ASN A 135 1.80 18.16 11.08
CA ASN A 135 0.88 19.00 11.88
C ASN A 135 -0.55 18.43 11.95
N GLU A 136 -0.75 17.13 11.76
CA GLU A 136 -2.09 16.55 11.64
C GLU A 136 -2.52 15.84 12.94
N SER A 137 -3.85 15.81 13.19
CA SER A 137 -4.42 15.11 14.35
C SER A 137 -4.39 13.58 14.16
N LYS A 138 -4.48 12.82 15.28
CA LYS A 138 -4.55 11.35 15.25
C LYS A 138 -5.68 10.82 14.37
N GLU A 139 -6.82 11.49 14.40
CA GLU A 139 -8.00 11.11 13.62
C GLU A 139 -7.71 11.17 12.11
N LYS A 140 -6.98 12.18 11.66
CA LYS A 140 -6.57 12.28 10.25
C LYS A 140 -5.54 11.24 9.87
N ILE A 141 -4.61 10.93 10.78
CA ILE A 141 -3.63 9.85 10.56
C ILE A 141 -4.35 8.51 10.41
N ASN A 142 -5.31 8.20 11.28
CA ASN A 142 -6.12 6.99 11.19
C ASN A 142 -6.92 6.94 9.88
N GLN A 143 -7.50 8.06 9.43
CA GLN A 143 -8.17 8.13 8.13
C GLN A 143 -7.21 7.80 6.97
N VAL A 144 -5.97 8.29 7.02
CA VAL A 144 -4.96 7.98 5.99
C VAL A 144 -4.62 6.49 6.00
N ILE A 145 -4.50 5.88 7.18
CA ILE A 145 -4.25 4.43 7.33
C ILE A 145 -5.40 3.64 6.69
N ASP A 146 -6.64 3.95 7.06
CA ASP A 146 -7.82 3.25 6.56
C ASP A 146 -8.01 3.46 5.05
N ASP A 147 -7.75 4.65 4.54
CA ASP A 147 -7.81 4.95 3.10
C ASP A 147 -6.78 4.17 2.27
N VAL A 148 -5.62 3.90 2.85
CA VAL A 148 -4.54 3.15 2.17
C VAL A 148 -4.77 1.65 2.28
N LEU A 149 -5.14 1.16 3.46
CA LEU A 149 -5.27 -0.28 3.70
C LEU A 149 -6.62 -0.84 3.22
N ASN A 150 -7.68 -0.03 3.23
CA ASN A 150 -9.03 -0.42 2.84
C ASN A 150 -9.62 0.48 1.74
N PRO A 151 -8.98 0.60 0.57
CA PRO A 151 -9.48 1.46 -0.51
C PRO A 151 -10.86 1.04 -1.01
N SER A 152 -11.22 -0.24 -0.82
CA SER A 152 -12.52 -0.78 -1.20
C SER A 152 -13.67 -0.33 -0.30
N SER A 153 -13.43 0.11 0.93
CA SER A 153 -14.49 0.58 1.83
C SER A 153 -15.17 1.83 1.27
N LYS A 154 -14.42 2.77 0.72
CA LYS A 154 -14.99 3.97 0.06
C LYS A 154 -15.73 3.65 -1.23
N ILE A 155 -15.27 2.65 -1.99
CA ILE A 155 -15.95 2.18 -3.21
C ILE A 155 -17.21 1.43 -2.81
N GLN A 156 -17.16 0.61 -1.77
CA GLN A 156 -18.29 -0.14 -1.25
C GLN A 156 -19.35 0.76 -0.60
N ASP A 157 -18.96 1.79 0.14
CA ASP A 157 -19.88 2.78 0.68
C ASP A 157 -20.59 3.57 -0.45
N ASN A 158 -19.85 3.97 -1.49
CA ASN A 158 -20.43 4.61 -2.66
C ASN A 158 -21.30 3.65 -3.49
N MET A 159 -20.93 2.38 -3.61
CA MET A 159 -21.77 1.35 -4.28
C MET A 159 -22.99 1.01 -3.45
N ASN A 160 -22.89 0.91 -2.12
CA ASN A 160 -24.05 0.67 -1.24
C ASN A 160 -25.05 1.84 -1.29
N ILE A 161 -24.56 3.08 -1.37
CA ILE A 161 -25.45 4.26 -1.55
C ILE A 161 -26.16 4.21 -2.91
N LEU A 162 -25.45 3.81 -3.98
CA LEU A 162 -26.02 3.61 -5.30
C LEU A 162 -27.02 2.43 -5.32
N GLU A 163 -26.67 1.29 -4.75
CA GLU A 163 -27.56 0.12 -4.68
C GLU A 163 -28.82 0.41 -3.86
N GLN A 164 -28.71 1.08 -2.72
CA GLN A 164 -29.87 1.53 -1.94
C GLN A 164 -30.73 2.53 -2.73
N SER A 165 -30.10 3.40 -3.53
CA SER A 165 -30.83 4.32 -4.41
C SER A 165 -31.61 3.59 -5.50
N PHE A 166 -31.10 2.44 -6.01
CA PHE A 166 -31.80 1.62 -7.01
C PHE A 166 -32.97 0.79 -6.41
N GLN A 167 -32.94 0.54 -5.11
CA GLN A 167 -34.02 -0.17 -4.41
C GLN A 167 -35.12 0.77 -3.91
N SER A 168 -34.90 2.08 -3.94
CA SER A 168 -35.86 3.10 -3.50
C SER A 168 -36.75 3.58 -4.66
N PRO A 169 -37.99 4.05 -4.41
CA PRO A 169 -38.79 4.71 -5.41
C PRO A 169 -38.04 5.92 -6.01
N LEU A 170 -38.18 6.13 -7.32
CA LEU A 170 -37.45 7.17 -8.06
C LEU A 170 -37.49 8.56 -7.40
N LYS A 171 -38.62 8.92 -6.79
CA LYS A 171 -38.78 10.21 -6.10
C LYS A 171 -37.85 10.31 -4.90
N GLU A 172 -37.77 9.27 -4.09
CA GLU A 172 -36.92 9.20 -2.89
C GLU A 172 -35.44 9.17 -3.24
N ALA A 173 -35.04 8.34 -4.23
CA ALA A 173 -33.68 8.28 -4.74
C ALA A 173 -33.19 9.64 -5.24
N ARG A 174 -34.07 10.38 -5.95
CA ARG A 174 -33.78 11.72 -6.45
C ARG A 174 -33.63 12.73 -5.31
N GLU A 175 -34.52 12.72 -4.30
CA GLU A 175 -34.45 13.62 -3.14
C GLU A 175 -33.17 13.39 -2.34
N ASN A 176 -32.76 12.13 -2.13
CA ASN A 176 -31.53 11.77 -1.43
C ASN A 176 -30.30 12.24 -2.19
N PHE A 177 -30.22 12.00 -3.50
CA PHE A 177 -29.13 12.49 -4.33
C PHE A 177 -29.04 14.03 -4.34
N GLU A 178 -30.15 14.72 -4.53
CA GLU A 178 -30.19 16.17 -4.51
C GLU A 178 -29.72 16.74 -3.16
N LYS A 179 -30.14 16.13 -2.06
CA LYS A 179 -29.73 16.51 -0.70
C LYS A 179 -28.24 16.35 -0.49
N GLU A 180 -27.70 15.22 -0.88
CA GLU A 180 -26.27 14.94 -0.74
C GLU A 180 -25.42 15.84 -1.64
N TYR A 181 -25.81 15.99 -2.90
CA TYR A 181 -25.15 16.87 -3.86
C TYR A 181 -25.07 18.30 -3.39
N LEU A 182 -26.22 18.87 -2.95
CA LEU A 182 -26.30 20.24 -2.48
C LEU A 182 -25.50 20.45 -1.18
N THR A 183 -25.53 19.50 -0.27
CA THR A 183 -24.75 19.54 0.97
C THR A 183 -23.25 19.57 0.67
N ASN A 184 -22.78 18.73 -0.26
CA ASN A 184 -21.38 18.67 -0.65
C ASN A 184 -20.92 19.94 -1.38
N GLN A 185 -21.77 20.51 -2.26
CA GLN A 185 -21.42 21.77 -2.93
C GLN A 185 -21.40 22.96 -1.95
N LEU A 186 -22.33 23.01 -0.99
CA LEU A 186 -22.29 24.02 0.07
C LEU A 186 -21.02 23.94 0.91
N LYS A 187 -20.59 22.73 1.30
CA LYS A 187 -19.32 22.53 2.01
C LYS A 187 -18.12 23.02 1.20
N LYS A 188 -18.03 22.68 -0.08
CA LYS A 188 -16.96 23.14 -0.98
C LYS A 188 -16.87 24.65 -1.11
N HIS A 189 -18.00 25.34 -1.06
CA HIS A 189 -18.08 26.81 -1.14
C HIS A 189 -18.21 27.48 0.24
N HIS A 190 -17.80 26.79 1.31
CA HIS A 190 -17.80 27.34 2.69
C HIS A 190 -19.13 27.95 3.12
N GLY A 191 -20.27 27.33 2.74
CA GLY A 191 -21.61 27.80 3.06
C GLY A 191 -22.11 28.99 2.23
N ASN A 192 -21.36 29.47 1.24
CA ASN A 192 -21.73 30.62 0.42
C ASN A 192 -22.76 30.24 -0.63
N ILE A 193 -24.06 30.57 -0.33
CA ILE A 193 -25.21 30.23 -1.18
C ILE A 193 -25.09 30.83 -2.58
N SER A 194 -24.57 32.06 -2.72
CA SER A 194 -24.47 32.73 -4.02
C SER A 194 -23.45 32.01 -4.92
N LYS A 195 -22.24 31.74 -4.42
CA LYS A 195 -21.21 30.98 -5.17
C LYS A 195 -21.65 29.56 -5.50
N THR A 196 -22.39 28.94 -4.58
CA THR A 196 -22.94 27.61 -4.81
C THR A 196 -24.01 27.63 -5.91
N ALA A 197 -24.89 28.61 -5.89
CA ALA A 197 -25.96 28.78 -6.90
C ALA A 197 -25.37 29.00 -8.30
N ASP A 198 -24.38 29.89 -8.41
CA ASP A 198 -23.65 30.14 -9.66
C ASP A 198 -22.98 28.87 -10.21
N PHE A 199 -22.33 28.08 -9.33
CA PHE A 199 -21.65 26.84 -9.72
C PHE A 199 -22.62 25.76 -10.24
N ILE A 200 -23.77 25.59 -9.56
CA ILE A 200 -24.74 24.54 -9.93
C ILE A 200 -25.74 25.02 -11.02
N GLY A 201 -25.61 26.25 -11.50
CA GLY A 201 -26.46 26.81 -12.54
C GLY A 201 -27.91 27.08 -12.10
N MET A 202 -28.13 27.41 -10.80
CA MET A 202 -29.43 27.73 -10.25
C MET A 202 -29.49 29.18 -9.81
N GLU A 203 -30.69 29.78 -9.88
CA GLU A 203 -30.93 31.08 -9.27
C GLU A 203 -30.82 30.98 -7.73
N ARG A 204 -30.19 31.96 -7.07
CA ARG A 204 -29.98 31.98 -5.61
C ARG A 204 -31.27 31.77 -4.82
N SER A 205 -32.38 32.40 -5.26
CA SER A 205 -33.68 32.25 -4.64
C SER A 205 -34.28 30.85 -4.76
N ALA A 206 -34.04 30.20 -5.90
CA ALA A 206 -34.44 28.80 -6.17
C ALA A 206 -33.62 27.82 -5.32
N LEU A 207 -32.31 28.04 -5.22
CA LEU A 207 -31.43 27.20 -4.36
C LEU A 207 -31.87 27.34 -2.90
N HIS A 208 -32.14 28.55 -2.39
CA HIS A 208 -32.56 28.74 -1.01
C HIS A 208 -33.88 28.01 -0.69
N ARG A 209 -34.87 28.07 -1.60
CA ARG A 209 -36.11 27.30 -1.47
C ARG A 209 -35.88 25.80 -1.46
N LYS A 210 -34.97 25.30 -2.33
CA LYS A 210 -34.63 23.90 -2.45
C LYS A 210 -33.92 23.37 -1.19
N LEU A 211 -32.98 24.13 -0.64
CA LEU A 211 -32.30 23.79 0.60
C LEU A 211 -33.27 23.68 1.77
N LYS A 212 -34.23 24.63 1.85
CA LYS A 212 -35.28 24.63 2.88
C LYS A 212 -36.20 23.40 2.73
N SER A 213 -36.63 23.07 1.51
CA SER A 213 -37.47 21.87 1.25
C SER A 213 -36.80 20.54 1.60
N LEU A 214 -35.50 20.47 1.42
CA LEU A 214 -34.69 19.25 1.74
C LEU A 214 -34.19 19.23 3.20
N GLY A 215 -34.58 20.24 4.02
CA GLY A 215 -34.20 20.31 5.44
C GLY A 215 -32.69 20.55 5.68
N ILE A 216 -31.97 21.09 4.69
CA ILE A 216 -30.57 21.42 4.81
C ILE A 216 -30.43 22.77 5.50
N LYS A 217 -29.93 22.77 6.74
CA LYS A 217 -29.61 24.03 7.46
C LYS A 217 -28.28 24.55 6.93
N GLY A 218 -28.21 25.87 6.68
CA GLY A 218 -26.96 26.51 6.26
C GLY A 218 -25.85 26.18 7.26
N ILE A 219 -24.69 25.78 6.72
CA ILE A 219 -23.50 25.57 7.53
C ILE A 219 -22.93 26.94 7.83
N ASN A 220 -23.07 27.38 9.09
CA ASN A 220 -22.37 28.56 9.62
C ASN A 220 -20.90 28.20 9.81
#